data_934efd652b8a8f558fc2dcf679dcc5fb
#
_entry.id   934efd652b8a8f558fc2dcf679dcc5fb
#
_cell.length_a   1.000
_cell.length_b   1.000
_cell.length_c   1.000
_cell.angle_alpha   90.00
_cell.angle_beta   90.00
_cell.angle_gamma   90.00
#
_symmetry.space_group_name_H-M   'P 1'
#
loop_
_entity.id
_entity.type
_entity.pdbx_description
1 polymer ?
#
loop_
_entity_poly.entity_id
_entity_poly.type
_entity_poly.pdbx_seq_one_letter_code
_entity_poly.pdbx_strand_id
1 'polypeptide(L)'
;MAKTLLAQLRGMTTVVADTGDIEAIEKVKPQDATTNPSLLTAAAQLPQYGKIVDDVLLDAKKQLGEDAEDAKVSKLAFENLAVAFGKKILQIVPGRVSTEVDARKSYDTEGTIEQAHSIIQKYESAGVSRQRVLIKIASTWPGIKAAEKLEKEGIHCNLTLLFGIHQAIACADAGVTLISPFVGRILDWYKKDTGKDYKGADDPGVQSVTKIYDYFKKFGYKTQVMGASFRNTGEIIELAGCDLLTISPKLLEELDATEGTLERKLDPEKSKSQQIEKLTIDEATFEKMHEADRMAHDKLKEGIEGFSKALEQLEQLLSRRLSELEAGSPKPVGAH
;
A
#
# COMPACT_ATOMS: atom_id res chain seq x y z
N MET A 1 15.84 30.69 8.88
CA MET A 1 15.47 29.46 9.61
C MET A 1 15.93 28.26 8.79
N ALA A 2 16.60 27.31 9.41
CA ALA A 2 16.94 26.06 8.75
C ALA A 2 15.65 25.33 8.35
N LYS A 3 15.64 24.70 7.18
CA LYS A 3 14.47 23.94 6.73
C LYS A 3 14.50 22.56 7.37
N THR A 4 13.31 22.05 7.77
CA THR A 4 13.18 20.69 8.24
C THR A 4 13.51 19.67 7.14
N LEU A 5 13.88 18.44 7.51
CA LEU A 5 14.13 17.39 6.53
C LEU A 5 12.86 17.08 5.71
N LEU A 6 11.67 17.12 6.33
CA LEU A 6 10.40 16.91 5.62
C LEU A 6 10.15 17.99 4.57
N ALA A 7 10.39 19.26 4.91
CA ALA A 7 10.21 20.37 3.96
C ALA A 7 11.12 20.24 2.74
N GLN A 8 12.37 19.77 2.94
CA GLN A 8 13.30 19.52 1.85
C GLN A 8 12.92 18.28 1.03
N LEU A 9 12.46 17.22 1.69
CA LEU A 9 12.01 15.99 1.01
C LEU A 9 10.84 16.28 0.04
N ARG A 10 9.89 17.12 0.44
CA ARG A 10 8.77 17.55 -0.42
C ARG A 10 9.22 18.23 -1.72
N GLY A 11 10.41 18.80 -1.74
CA GLY A 11 11.00 19.44 -2.93
C GLY A 11 11.60 18.46 -3.93
N MET A 12 11.75 17.19 -3.59
CA MET A 12 12.44 16.21 -4.44
C MET A 12 11.72 14.85 -4.55
N THR A 13 10.76 14.58 -3.68
CA THR A 13 9.99 13.33 -3.63
C THR A 13 8.55 13.64 -3.31
N THR A 14 7.60 12.95 -3.94
CA THR A 14 6.19 13.03 -3.54
C THR A 14 6.00 12.32 -2.21
N VAL A 15 5.60 13.07 -1.19
CA VAL A 15 5.35 12.55 0.16
C VAL A 15 3.93 12.00 0.25
N VAL A 16 3.84 10.75 0.66
CA VAL A 16 2.59 9.98 0.81
C VAL A 16 2.45 9.55 2.27
N ALA A 17 1.25 9.61 2.83
CA ALA A 17 0.99 9.11 4.17
C ALA A 17 0.53 7.65 4.15
N ASP A 18 1.17 6.82 4.98
CA ASP A 18 0.83 5.40 5.14
C ASP A 18 0.06 5.21 6.44
N THR A 19 -1.26 5.38 6.38
CA THR A 19 -2.15 5.25 7.53
C THR A 19 -3.62 5.20 7.10
N GLY A 20 -4.47 4.53 7.92
CA GLY A 20 -5.93 4.63 7.83
C GLY A 20 -6.51 5.72 8.74
N ASP A 21 -5.70 6.34 9.58
CA ASP A 21 -6.14 7.41 10.49
C ASP A 21 -6.26 8.74 9.75
N ILE A 22 -7.52 9.13 9.48
CA ILE A 22 -7.87 10.33 8.71
C ILE A 22 -7.36 11.60 9.39
N GLU A 23 -7.45 11.69 10.72
CA GLU A 23 -6.98 12.85 11.47
C GLU A 23 -5.45 13.02 11.38
N ALA A 24 -4.71 11.92 11.38
CA ALA A 24 -3.27 11.93 11.19
C ALA A 24 -2.89 12.41 9.78
N ILE A 25 -3.64 12.02 8.74
CA ILE A 25 -3.45 12.49 7.36
C ILE A 25 -3.64 14.01 7.28
N GLU A 26 -4.68 14.53 7.92
CA GLU A 26 -4.99 15.96 7.93
C GLU A 26 -3.86 16.82 8.52
N LYS A 27 -3.18 16.32 9.56
CA LYS A 27 -2.04 17.00 10.17
C LYS A 27 -0.82 17.09 9.27
N VAL A 28 -0.48 16.00 8.57
CA VAL A 28 0.76 15.93 7.78
C VAL A 28 0.62 16.47 6.36
N LYS A 29 -0.59 16.64 5.86
CA LYS A 29 -0.91 17.20 4.53
C LYS A 29 -0.08 16.56 3.41
N PRO A 30 -0.18 15.23 3.21
CA PRO A 30 0.53 14.54 2.15
C PRO A 30 -0.11 14.80 0.78
N GLN A 31 0.59 14.47 -0.30
CA GLN A 31 0.05 14.51 -1.66
C GLN A 31 -0.96 13.39 -1.89
N ASP A 32 -0.61 12.17 -1.52
CA ASP A 32 -1.39 10.95 -1.65
C ASP A 32 -1.46 10.23 -0.29
N ALA A 33 -2.30 9.20 -0.20
CA ALA A 33 -2.33 8.31 0.96
C ALA A 33 -2.43 6.84 0.54
N THR A 34 -1.86 5.96 1.36
CA THR A 34 -1.97 4.52 1.21
C THR A 34 -2.59 3.91 2.44
N THR A 35 -3.46 2.93 2.23
CA THR A 35 -3.99 2.05 3.25
C THR A 35 -3.59 0.60 2.98
N ASN A 36 -3.81 -0.27 3.93
CA ASN A 36 -3.73 -1.72 3.80
C ASN A 36 -4.66 -2.38 4.81
N PRO A 37 -4.89 -3.69 4.76
CA PRO A 37 -5.81 -4.36 5.67
C PRO A 37 -5.51 -4.13 7.15
N SER A 38 -4.24 -4.15 7.55
CA SER A 38 -3.85 -3.92 8.94
C SER A 38 -4.15 -2.49 9.41
N LEU A 39 -3.90 -1.50 8.56
CA LEU A 39 -4.18 -0.09 8.85
C LEU A 39 -5.69 0.18 8.92
N LEU A 40 -6.49 -0.42 8.04
CA LEU A 40 -7.95 -0.32 8.09
C LEU A 40 -8.52 -0.98 9.35
N THR A 41 -8.01 -2.16 9.73
CA THR A 41 -8.42 -2.85 10.95
C THR A 41 -8.12 -2.00 12.19
N ALA A 42 -6.95 -1.39 12.25
CA ALA A 42 -6.58 -0.49 13.34
C ALA A 42 -7.48 0.76 13.38
N ALA A 43 -7.71 1.40 12.24
CA ALA A 43 -8.56 2.59 12.16
C ALA A 43 -10.03 2.30 12.53
N ALA A 44 -10.57 1.16 12.09
CA ALA A 44 -11.94 0.74 12.41
C ALA A 44 -12.19 0.54 13.92
N GLN A 45 -11.14 0.37 14.71
CA GLN A 45 -11.23 0.23 16.17
C GLN A 45 -11.16 1.58 16.91
N LEU A 46 -10.85 2.66 16.22
CA LEU A 46 -10.79 3.99 16.83
C LEU A 46 -12.20 4.54 17.06
N PRO A 47 -12.51 5.03 18.28
CA PRO A 47 -13.87 5.48 18.63
C PRO A 47 -14.43 6.55 17.68
N GLN A 48 -13.59 7.47 17.20
CA GLN A 48 -14.00 8.54 16.29
C GLN A 48 -14.52 8.05 14.94
N TYR A 49 -14.19 6.81 14.53
CA TYR A 49 -14.66 6.21 13.27
C TYR A 49 -15.79 5.20 13.45
N GLY A 50 -16.29 5.04 14.69
CA GLY A 50 -17.38 4.10 15.00
C GLY A 50 -18.61 4.31 14.15
N LYS A 51 -18.98 5.57 13.90
CA LYS A 51 -20.12 5.87 13.03
C LYS A 51 -19.92 5.39 11.58
N ILE A 52 -18.70 5.50 11.04
CA ILE A 52 -18.42 5.00 9.68
C ILE A 52 -18.61 3.47 9.64
N VAL A 53 -18.12 2.78 10.67
CA VAL A 53 -18.27 1.32 10.79
C VAL A 53 -19.75 0.92 10.86
N ASP A 54 -20.55 1.60 11.70
CA ASP A 54 -21.98 1.33 11.86
C ASP A 54 -22.74 1.59 10.55
N ASP A 55 -22.49 2.72 9.90
CA ASP A 55 -23.16 3.10 8.65
C ASP A 55 -22.89 2.05 7.54
N VAL A 56 -21.65 1.58 7.38
CA VAL A 56 -21.34 0.58 6.33
C VAL A 56 -21.94 -0.80 6.64
N LEU A 57 -22.06 -1.17 7.91
CA LEU A 57 -22.71 -2.42 8.32
C LEU A 57 -24.21 -2.39 8.02
N LEU A 58 -24.89 -1.32 8.41
CA LEU A 58 -26.32 -1.13 8.16
C LEU A 58 -26.62 -1.06 6.65
N ASP A 59 -25.81 -0.37 5.89
CA ASP A 59 -25.93 -0.31 4.43
C ASP A 59 -25.72 -1.69 3.79
N ALA A 60 -24.73 -2.46 4.24
CA ALA A 60 -24.46 -3.81 3.73
C ALA A 60 -25.65 -4.75 4.04
N LYS A 61 -26.20 -4.68 5.26
CA LYS A 61 -27.37 -5.45 5.64
C LYS A 61 -28.57 -5.10 4.75
N LYS A 62 -28.83 -3.83 4.56
CA LYS A 62 -29.90 -3.34 3.69
C LYS A 62 -29.76 -3.81 2.24
N GLN A 63 -28.53 -3.81 1.70
CA GLN A 63 -28.26 -4.26 0.33
C GLN A 63 -28.48 -5.76 0.14
N LEU A 64 -28.14 -6.58 1.12
CA LEU A 64 -28.23 -8.03 1.07
C LEU A 64 -29.60 -8.57 1.54
N GLY A 65 -30.38 -7.75 2.27
CA GLY A 65 -31.65 -8.11 2.88
C GLY A 65 -31.53 -8.49 4.35
N GLU A 66 -32.62 -8.34 5.09
CA GLU A 66 -32.67 -8.57 6.55
C GLU A 66 -32.28 -10.00 6.96
N ASP A 67 -32.57 -10.99 6.14
CA ASP A 67 -32.29 -12.41 6.38
C ASP A 67 -30.87 -12.84 5.92
N ALA A 68 -30.02 -11.90 5.47
CA ALA A 68 -28.68 -12.24 4.99
C ALA A 68 -27.80 -12.74 6.14
N GLU A 69 -27.01 -13.76 5.83
CA GLU A 69 -26.01 -14.31 6.78
C GLU A 69 -24.97 -13.24 7.17
N ASP A 70 -24.67 -13.12 8.45
CA ASP A 70 -23.72 -12.13 9.01
C ASP A 70 -22.36 -12.17 8.33
N ALA A 71 -21.88 -13.36 7.95
CA ALA A 71 -20.63 -13.52 7.23
C ALA A 71 -20.64 -12.82 5.85
N LYS A 72 -21.76 -12.87 5.13
CA LYS A 72 -21.92 -12.18 3.85
C LYS A 72 -22.00 -10.67 4.05
N VAL A 73 -22.73 -10.25 5.09
CA VAL A 73 -22.84 -8.82 5.45
C VAL A 73 -21.48 -8.25 5.81
N SER A 74 -20.71 -8.94 6.67
CA SER A 74 -19.37 -8.51 7.10
C SER A 74 -18.38 -8.42 5.94
N LYS A 75 -18.46 -9.36 4.99
CA LYS A 75 -17.61 -9.34 3.80
C LYS A 75 -17.91 -8.15 2.88
N LEU A 76 -19.19 -7.84 2.66
CA LEU A 76 -19.60 -6.66 1.91
C LEU A 76 -19.24 -5.38 2.66
N ALA A 77 -19.47 -5.35 3.97
CA ALA A 77 -19.14 -4.22 4.82
C ALA A 77 -17.64 -3.91 4.82
N PHE A 78 -16.76 -4.91 4.76
CA PHE A 78 -15.32 -4.71 4.63
C PHE A 78 -14.98 -3.89 3.38
N GLU A 79 -15.48 -4.28 2.21
CA GLU A 79 -15.22 -3.54 0.96
C GLU A 79 -15.82 -2.14 1.00
N ASN A 80 -17.04 -2.00 1.53
CA ASN A 80 -17.68 -0.70 1.73
C ASN A 80 -16.90 0.19 2.70
N LEU A 81 -16.32 -0.40 3.75
CA LEU A 81 -15.49 0.31 4.72
C LEU A 81 -14.22 0.86 4.08
N ALA A 82 -13.52 0.03 3.30
CA ALA A 82 -12.32 0.46 2.58
C ALA A 82 -12.61 1.66 1.65
N VAL A 83 -13.71 1.61 0.92
CA VAL A 83 -14.16 2.72 0.06
C VAL A 83 -14.58 3.94 0.90
N ALA A 84 -15.29 3.75 2.01
CA ALA A 84 -15.71 4.84 2.89
C ALA A 84 -14.51 5.62 3.47
N PHE A 85 -13.49 4.91 3.96
CA PHE A 85 -12.23 5.52 4.40
C PHE A 85 -11.52 6.21 3.25
N GLY A 86 -11.40 5.56 2.10
CA GLY A 86 -10.78 6.15 0.91
C GLY A 86 -11.43 7.44 0.46
N LYS A 87 -12.77 7.51 0.48
CA LYS A 87 -13.53 8.74 0.18
C LYS A 87 -13.23 9.87 1.15
N LYS A 88 -13.17 9.58 2.44
CA LYS A 88 -12.81 10.57 3.48
C LYS A 88 -11.38 11.07 3.29
N ILE A 89 -10.44 10.18 3.02
CA ILE A 89 -9.05 10.52 2.73
C ILE A 89 -8.96 11.44 1.50
N LEU A 90 -9.69 11.13 0.42
CA LEU A 90 -9.70 11.94 -0.81
C LEU A 90 -10.30 13.34 -0.64
N GLN A 91 -11.03 13.61 0.43
CA GLN A 91 -11.46 14.97 0.77
C GLN A 91 -10.30 15.81 1.35
N ILE A 92 -9.24 15.17 1.83
CA ILE A 92 -8.10 15.82 2.48
C ILE A 92 -6.89 15.89 1.55
N VAL A 93 -6.53 14.76 0.90
CA VAL A 93 -5.38 14.71 0.01
C VAL A 93 -5.74 15.25 -1.38
N PRO A 94 -4.88 16.03 -2.02
CA PRO A 94 -5.15 16.54 -3.38
C PRO A 94 -4.99 15.49 -4.47
N GLY A 95 -4.24 14.42 -4.21
CA GLY A 95 -3.89 13.40 -5.18
C GLY A 95 -4.76 12.14 -5.09
N ARG A 96 -4.12 11.00 -4.83
CA ARG A 96 -4.71 9.66 -4.94
C ARG A 96 -4.76 8.93 -3.61
N VAL A 97 -5.66 7.95 -3.52
CA VAL A 97 -5.67 6.96 -2.45
C VAL A 97 -5.44 5.56 -3.04
N SER A 98 -4.64 4.74 -2.36
CA SER A 98 -4.51 3.31 -2.67
C SER A 98 -5.47 2.50 -1.82
N THR A 99 -6.36 1.74 -2.47
CA THR A 99 -7.33 0.83 -1.84
C THR A 99 -7.02 -0.60 -2.26
N GLU A 100 -6.79 -1.47 -1.29
CA GLU A 100 -6.28 -2.82 -1.52
C GLU A 100 -7.41 -3.84 -1.70
N VAL A 101 -7.26 -4.71 -2.70
CA VAL A 101 -8.10 -5.90 -2.89
C VAL A 101 -7.82 -6.94 -1.80
N ASP A 102 -8.71 -7.90 -1.63
CA ASP A 102 -8.57 -8.99 -0.67
C ASP A 102 -7.28 -9.80 -0.92
N ALA A 103 -6.38 -9.82 0.06
CA ALA A 103 -5.10 -10.53 -0.03
C ALA A 103 -5.26 -12.05 -0.25
N ARG A 104 -6.40 -12.63 0.14
CA ARG A 104 -6.73 -14.04 -0.10
C ARG A 104 -6.91 -14.36 -1.59
N LYS A 105 -7.08 -13.34 -2.43
CA LYS A 105 -7.16 -13.43 -3.90
C LYS A 105 -5.82 -13.24 -4.61
N SER A 106 -4.71 -13.19 -3.87
CA SER A 106 -3.39 -12.85 -4.43
C SER A 106 -2.92 -13.80 -5.55
N TYR A 107 -3.46 -15.01 -5.62
CA TYR A 107 -3.17 -16.01 -6.67
C TYR A 107 -4.37 -16.27 -7.61
N ASP A 108 -5.42 -15.45 -7.50
CA ASP A 108 -6.64 -15.52 -8.30
C ASP A 108 -6.77 -14.26 -9.16
N THR A 109 -6.35 -14.35 -10.42
CA THR A 109 -6.37 -13.22 -11.36
C THR A 109 -7.78 -12.70 -11.60
N GLU A 110 -8.73 -13.58 -11.90
CA GLU A 110 -10.11 -13.16 -12.21
C GLU A 110 -10.83 -12.61 -10.99
N GLY A 111 -10.70 -13.26 -9.83
CA GLY A 111 -11.26 -12.75 -8.57
C GLY A 111 -10.68 -11.40 -8.15
N THR A 112 -9.41 -11.14 -8.43
CA THR A 112 -8.78 -9.83 -8.21
C THR A 112 -9.37 -8.77 -9.14
N ILE A 113 -9.57 -9.08 -10.43
CA ILE A 113 -10.17 -8.17 -11.42
C ILE A 113 -11.62 -7.83 -11.04
N GLU A 114 -12.41 -8.84 -10.70
CA GLU A 114 -13.81 -8.65 -10.28
C GLU A 114 -13.91 -7.71 -9.07
N GLN A 115 -13.07 -7.91 -8.06
CA GLN A 115 -13.07 -7.05 -6.88
C GLN A 115 -12.58 -5.63 -7.20
N ALA A 116 -11.56 -5.49 -8.03
CA ALA A 116 -11.10 -4.18 -8.50
C ALA A 116 -12.22 -3.40 -9.21
N HIS A 117 -12.98 -4.05 -10.08
CA HIS A 117 -14.15 -3.45 -10.73
C HIS A 117 -15.21 -3.02 -9.71
N SER A 118 -15.50 -3.87 -8.72
CA SER A 118 -16.45 -3.55 -7.64
C SER A 118 -16.03 -2.31 -6.84
N ILE A 119 -14.77 -2.24 -6.44
CA ILE A 119 -14.22 -1.10 -5.69
C ILE A 119 -14.31 0.19 -6.53
N ILE A 120 -13.87 0.15 -7.78
CA ILE A 120 -13.91 1.32 -8.67
C ILE A 120 -15.35 1.77 -8.90
N GLN A 121 -16.28 0.86 -9.14
CA GLN A 121 -17.69 1.19 -9.30
C GLN A 121 -18.27 1.89 -8.07
N LYS A 122 -17.90 1.46 -6.86
CA LYS A 122 -18.32 2.12 -5.61
C LYS A 122 -17.78 3.53 -5.48
N TYR A 123 -16.53 3.77 -5.86
CA TYR A 123 -15.95 5.11 -5.89
C TYR A 123 -16.67 6.00 -6.91
N GLU A 124 -16.85 5.53 -8.13
CA GLU A 124 -17.51 6.30 -9.20
C GLU A 124 -18.97 6.60 -8.88
N SER A 125 -19.70 5.65 -8.32
CA SER A 125 -21.08 5.85 -7.84
C SER A 125 -21.18 6.90 -6.72
N ALA A 126 -20.10 7.12 -6.00
CA ALA A 126 -19.98 8.16 -4.97
C ALA A 126 -19.43 9.50 -5.51
N GLY A 127 -19.27 9.64 -6.83
CA GLY A 127 -18.76 10.86 -7.49
C GLY A 127 -17.25 11.01 -7.47
N VAL A 128 -16.50 9.94 -7.14
CA VAL A 128 -15.03 9.95 -7.15
C VAL A 128 -14.53 9.37 -8.47
N SER A 129 -13.72 10.15 -9.20
CA SER A 129 -13.08 9.68 -10.44
C SER A 129 -12.09 8.54 -10.15
N ARG A 130 -12.10 7.50 -11.02
CA ARG A 130 -11.10 6.41 -10.99
C ARG A 130 -9.66 6.90 -11.09
N GLN A 131 -9.43 8.09 -11.64
CA GLN A 131 -8.10 8.69 -11.75
C GLN A 131 -7.51 9.07 -10.39
N ARG A 132 -8.34 9.14 -9.34
CA ARG A 132 -7.92 9.43 -7.98
C ARG A 132 -7.75 8.18 -7.10
N VAL A 133 -7.89 7.00 -7.70
CA VAL A 133 -7.82 5.71 -6.98
C VAL A 133 -6.75 4.84 -7.62
N LEU A 134 -5.90 4.25 -6.79
CA LEU A 134 -5.00 3.17 -7.16
C LEU A 134 -5.53 1.87 -6.53
N ILE A 135 -5.81 0.87 -7.34
CA ILE A 135 -6.13 -0.47 -6.84
C ILE A 135 -4.84 -1.14 -6.43
N LYS A 136 -4.73 -1.47 -5.15
CA LYS A 136 -3.53 -2.06 -4.58
C LYS A 136 -3.62 -3.59 -4.61
N ILE A 137 -2.64 -4.24 -5.21
CA ILE A 137 -2.62 -5.67 -5.52
C ILE A 137 -1.27 -6.26 -5.13
N ALA A 138 -1.24 -7.44 -4.51
CA ALA A 138 0.00 -8.15 -4.21
C ALA A 138 0.76 -8.53 -5.48
N SER A 139 2.09 -8.39 -5.45
CA SER A 139 2.98 -8.61 -6.61
C SER A 139 3.32 -10.10 -6.82
N THR A 140 2.31 -10.94 -6.85
CA THR A 140 2.38 -12.30 -7.38
C THR A 140 2.28 -12.26 -8.91
N TRP A 141 2.67 -13.32 -9.61
CA TRP A 141 2.48 -13.37 -11.06
C TRP A 141 1.00 -13.20 -11.45
N PRO A 142 0.03 -13.95 -10.84
CA PRO A 142 -1.39 -13.74 -11.10
C PRO A 142 -1.88 -12.32 -10.79
N GLY A 143 -1.38 -11.71 -9.72
CA GLY A 143 -1.71 -10.32 -9.35
C GLY A 143 -1.21 -9.30 -10.37
N ILE A 144 0.00 -9.50 -10.89
CA ILE A 144 0.58 -8.66 -11.95
C ILE A 144 -0.24 -8.78 -13.24
N LYS A 145 -0.70 -9.99 -13.59
CA LYS A 145 -1.58 -10.20 -14.76
C LYS A 145 -2.95 -9.55 -14.60
N ALA A 146 -3.50 -9.55 -13.40
CA ALA A 146 -4.71 -8.80 -13.10
C ALA A 146 -4.49 -7.29 -13.30
N ALA A 147 -3.41 -6.74 -12.78
CA ALA A 147 -3.06 -5.34 -12.94
C ALA A 147 -2.83 -4.95 -14.40
N GLU A 148 -2.18 -5.79 -15.20
CA GLU A 148 -2.00 -5.58 -16.65
C GLU A 148 -3.33 -5.38 -17.38
N LYS A 149 -4.33 -6.19 -17.06
CA LYS A 149 -5.67 -6.08 -17.65
C LYS A 149 -6.39 -4.81 -17.16
N LEU A 150 -6.34 -4.53 -15.86
CA LEU A 150 -6.97 -3.36 -15.27
C LEU A 150 -6.40 -2.04 -15.81
N GLU A 151 -5.09 -1.95 -15.97
CA GLU A 151 -4.44 -0.76 -16.54
C GLU A 151 -4.89 -0.49 -17.99
N LYS A 152 -5.08 -1.54 -18.80
CA LYS A 152 -5.64 -1.42 -20.16
C LYS A 152 -7.08 -0.90 -20.17
N GLU A 153 -7.81 -1.10 -19.10
CA GLU A 153 -9.17 -0.59 -18.89
C GLU A 153 -9.21 0.83 -18.26
N GLY A 154 -8.04 1.44 -18.02
CA GLY A 154 -7.92 2.76 -17.38
C GLY A 154 -8.12 2.73 -15.86
N ILE A 155 -8.00 1.57 -15.24
CA ILE A 155 -7.98 1.39 -13.79
C ILE A 155 -6.52 1.29 -13.35
N HIS A 156 -6.04 2.30 -12.65
CA HIS A 156 -4.65 2.39 -12.22
C HIS A 156 -4.37 1.52 -10.99
N CYS A 157 -3.20 0.88 -10.98
CA CYS A 157 -2.81 -0.08 -9.97
C CYS A 157 -1.54 0.33 -9.22
N ASN A 158 -1.49 -0.07 -7.95
CA ASN A 158 -0.33 -0.02 -7.07
C ASN A 158 0.05 -1.46 -6.68
N LEU A 159 1.15 -1.98 -7.20
CA LEU A 159 1.61 -3.34 -6.91
C LEU A 159 2.44 -3.35 -5.64
N THR A 160 1.91 -4.00 -4.61
CA THR A 160 2.46 -4.06 -3.25
C THR A 160 3.05 -5.44 -2.93
N LEU A 161 3.57 -5.61 -1.71
CA LEU A 161 4.31 -6.81 -1.29
C LEU A 161 5.42 -7.15 -2.30
N LEU A 162 6.17 -6.12 -2.67
CA LEU A 162 7.23 -6.17 -3.65
C LEU A 162 8.58 -6.11 -2.94
N PHE A 163 9.38 -7.14 -3.13
CA PHE A 163 10.64 -7.37 -2.41
C PHE A 163 11.83 -7.66 -3.34
N GLY A 164 11.57 -8.04 -4.60
CA GLY A 164 12.60 -8.44 -5.53
C GLY A 164 12.53 -7.72 -6.88
N ILE A 165 13.69 -7.63 -7.55
CA ILE A 165 13.82 -6.97 -8.86
C ILE A 165 12.96 -7.66 -9.93
N HIS A 166 12.78 -8.96 -9.87
CA HIS A 166 11.93 -9.72 -10.81
C HIS A 166 10.47 -9.28 -10.74
N GLN A 167 9.94 -9.03 -9.52
CA GLN A 167 8.59 -8.50 -9.33
C GLN A 167 8.47 -7.09 -9.94
N ALA A 168 9.44 -6.22 -9.66
CA ALA A 168 9.45 -4.85 -10.16
C ALA A 168 9.47 -4.78 -11.68
N ILE A 169 10.32 -5.57 -12.33
CA ILE A 169 10.44 -5.62 -13.79
C ILE A 169 9.14 -6.16 -14.41
N ALA A 170 8.59 -7.25 -13.89
CA ALA A 170 7.34 -7.81 -14.38
C ALA A 170 6.18 -6.79 -14.27
N CYS A 171 6.11 -6.02 -13.19
CA CYS A 171 5.13 -4.94 -13.03
C CYS A 171 5.31 -3.83 -14.08
N ALA A 172 6.56 -3.40 -14.32
CA ALA A 172 6.85 -2.37 -15.29
C ALA A 172 6.53 -2.81 -16.73
N ASP A 173 6.87 -4.06 -17.07
CA ASP A 173 6.53 -4.66 -18.37
C ASP A 173 5.02 -4.81 -18.57
N ALA A 174 4.27 -5.03 -17.49
CA ALA A 174 2.80 -5.03 -17.49
C ALA A 174 2.18 -3.62 -17.60
N GLY A 175 2.98 -2.56 -17.58
CA GLY A 175 2.52 -1.18 -17.71
C GLY A 175 1.77 -0.64 -16.48
N VAL A 176 2.03 -1.18 -15.27
CA VAL A 176 1.38 -0.68 -14.05
C VAL A 176 1.78 0.76 -13.74
N THR A 177 0.86 1.51 -13.17
CA THR A 177 1.08 2.93 -12.83
C THR A 177 2.14 3.11 -11.75
N LEU A 178 2.11 2.28 -10.70
CA LEU A 178 2.95 2.47 -9.52
C LEU A 178 3.27 1.13 -8.85
N ILE A 179 4.48 1.01 -8.33
CA ILE A 179 4.89 -0.10 -7.45
C ILE A 179 5.27 0.42 -6.08
N SER A 180 5.04 -0.40 -5.04
CA SER A 180 5.40 -0.11 -3.64
C SER A 180 6.40 -1.13 -3.13
N PRO A 181 7.69 -1.04 -3.48
CA PRO A 181 8.72 -1.89 -2.92
C PRO A 181 8.93 -1.60 -1.44
N PHE A 182 9.03 -2.64 -0.63
CA PHE A 182 9.20 -2.55 0.81
C PHE A 182 10.66 -2.40 1.21
N VAL A 183 10.91 -1.56 2.20
CA VAL A 183 12.25 -1.27 2.70
C VAL A 183 12.49 -1.93 4.06
N GLY A 184 11.70 -1.59 5.07
CA GLY A 184 11.94 -2.05 6.44
C GLY A 184 11.71 -3.55 6.64
N ARG A 185 10.78 -4.17 5.92
CA ARG A 185 10.60 -5.63 6.00
C ARG A 185 11.76 -6.41 5.40
N ILE A 186 12.43 -5.86 4.41
CA ILE A 186 13.69 -6.43 3.90
C ILE A 186 14.79 -6.34 4.95
N LEU A 187 14.94 -5.17 5.58
CA LEU A 187 15.87 -4.99 6.70
C LEU A 187 15.62 -6.02 7.81
N ASP A 188 14.37 -6.21 8.23
CA ASP A 188 13.99 -7.16 9.26
C ASP A 188 14.43 -8.60 8.91
N TRP A 189 14.23 -9.02 7.66
CA TRP A 189 14.62 -10.35 7.19
C TRP A 189 16.14 -10.53 7.27
N TYR A 190 16.92 -9.57 6.77
CA TYR A 190 18.39 -9.66 6.78
C TYR A 190 18.96 -9.59 8.19
N LYS A 191 18.40 -8.78 9.08
CA LYS A 191 18.79 -8.75 10.50
C LYS A 191 18.59 -10.10 11.17
N LYS A 192 17.46 -10.74 10.89
CA LYS A 192 17.15 -12.07 11.43
C LYS A 192 18.07 -13.16 10.86
N ASP A 193 18.32 -13.12 9.54
CA ASP A 193 19.12 -14.14 8.85
C ASP A 193 20.62 -14.02 9.18
N THR A 194 21.15 -12.83 9.28
CA THR A 194 22.60 -12.60 9.47
C THR A 194 23.02 -12.27 10.90
N GLY A 195 22.09 -11.82 11.75
CA GLY A 195 22.36 -11.31 13.09
C GLY A 195 23.07 -9.93 13.09
N LYS A 196 23.20 -9.25 11.94
CA LYS A 196 23.89 -7.97 11.81
C LYS A 196 22.91 -6.82 11.79
N ASP A 197 23.35 -5.66 12.29
CA ASP A 197 22.69 -4.38 12.07
C ASP A 197 23.16 -3.74 10.77
N TYR A 198 22.20 -3.12 10.06
CA TYR A 198 22.43 -2.37 8.83
C TYR A 198 21.88 -0.97 8.98
N LYS A 199 22.57 0.04 8.47
CA LYS A 199 22.16 1.45 8.56
C LYS A 199 22.50 2.22 7.30
N GLY A 200 21.66 3.21 6.98
CA GLY A 200 21.91 4.12 5.86
C GLY A 200 22.05 3.38 4.53
N ALA A 201 23.11 3.64 3.79
CA ALA A 201 23.35 3.05 2.49
C ALA A 201 23.63 1.53 2.52
N ASP A 202 23.99 0.97 3.68
CA ASP A 202 24.22 -0.47 3.85
C ASP A 202 22.91 -1.24 4.12
N ASP A 203 21.81 -0.54 4.35
CA ASP A 203 20.49 -1.15 4.56
C ASP A 203 20.05 -1.90 3.29
N PRO A 204 19.82 -3.23 3.37
CA PRO A 204 19.46 -4.03 2.21
C PRO A 204 18.12 -3.64 1.59
N GLY A 205 17.20 -3.08 2.36
CA GLY A 205 15.94 -2.52 1.86
C GLY A 205 16.16 -1.26 1.03
N VAL A 206 17.04 -0.37 1.49
CA VAL A 206 17.47 0.82 0.73
C VAL A 206 18.16 0.40 -0.57
N GLN A 207 19.06 -0.55 -0.52
CA GLN A 207 19.77 -1.07 -1.71
C GLN A 207 18.78 -1.69 -2.72
N SER A 208 17.80 -2.43 -2.26
CA SER A 208 16.77 -3.04 -3.12
C SER A 208 15.97 -1.99 -3.89
N VAL A 209 15.44 -0.98 -3.20
CA VAL A 209 14.65 0.08 -3.83
C VAL A 209 15.50 0.95 -4.76
N THR A 210 16.75 1.25 -4.38
CA THR A 210 17.69 1.97 -5.23
C THR A 210 17.94 1.22 -6.54
N LYS A 211 18.16 -0.09 -6.47
CA LYS A 211 18.36 -0.95 -7.65
C LYS A 211 17.15 -0.94 -8.58
N ILE A 212 15.94 -0.99 -8.03
CA ILE A 212 14.68 -0.92 -8.80
C ILE A 212 14.56 0.44 -9.48
N TYR A 213 14.77 1.53 -8.74
CA TYR A 213 14.72 2.89 -9.24
C TYR A 213 15.70 3.08 -10.41
N ASP A 214 16.95 2.69 -10.22
CA ASP A 214 18.00 2.79 -11.24
C ASP A 214 17.63 2.01 -12.50
N TYR A 215 17.11 0.79 -12.36
CA TYR A 215 16.65 -0.02 -13.46
C TYR A 215 15.52 0.68 -14.25
N PHE A 216 14.52 1.20 -13.56
CA PHE A 216 13.39 1.86 -14.22
C PHE A 216 13.81 3.13 -14.96
N LYS A 217 14.64 3.96 -14.34
CA LYS A 217 15.13 5.18 -15.00
C LYS A 217 16.08 4.86 -16.16
N LYS A 218 16.94 3.85 -16.01
CA LYS A 218 17.84 3.40 -17.07
C LYS A 218 17.09 3.00 -18.34
N PHE A 219 16.01 2.25 -18.20
CA PHE A 219 15.25 1.71 -19.33
C PHE A 219 14.00 2.51 -19.69
N GLY A 220 13.80 3.68 -19.09
CA GLY A 220 12.74 4.61 -19.45
C GLY A 220 11.33 4.16 -19.09
N TYR A 221 11.16 3.28 -18.09
CA TYR A 221 9.85 2.88 -17.61
C TYR A 221 9.11 4.05 -16.97
N LYS A 222 7.81 4.14 -17.24
CA LYS A 222 6.93 5.18 -16.69
C LYS A 222 6.35 4.81 -15.32
N THR A 223 6.42 3.53 -14.95
CA THR A 223 5.95 3.06 -13.65
C THR A 223 6.65 3.82 -12.53
N GLN A 224 5.88 4.42 -11.63
CA GLN A 224 6.39 5.16 -10.49
C GLN A 224 6.89 4.21 -9.40
N VAL A 225 8.00 4.54 -8.79
CA VAL A 225 8.57 3.79 -7.65
C VAL A 225 8.22 4.52 -6.36
N MET A 226 7.48 3.85 -5.47
CA MET A 226 7.11 4.35 -4.16
C MET A 226 7.71 3.46 -3.06
N GLY A 227 8.79 3.90 -2.43
CA GLY A 227 9.33 3.20 -1.27
C GLY A 227 8.29 3.13 -0.14
N ALA A 228 8.20 1.98 0.53
CA ALA A 228 7.19 1.69 1.52
C ALA A 228 7.74 0.90 2.72
N SER A 229 6.95 0.89 3.82
CA SER A 229 7.27 0.08 5.01
C SER A 229 8.62 0.45 5.64
N PHE A 230 8.75 1.67 6.11
CA PHE A 230 9.98 2.18 6.74
C PHE A 230 10.06 1.82 8.23
N ARG A 231 11.27 1.58 8.72
CA ARG A 231 11.57 1.37 10.14
C ARG A 231 12.17 2.59 10.83
N ASN A 232 12.84 3.46 10.05
CA ASN A 232 13.55 4.63 10.57
C ASN A 232 13.67 5.73 9.52
N THR A 233 13.98 6.95 9.97
CA THR A 233 14.18 8.09 9.07
C THR A 233 15.42 7.97 8.21
N GLY A 234 16.44 7.19 8.62
CA GLY A 234 17.64 6.94 7.84
C GLY A 234 17.34 6.27 6.50
N GLU A 235 16.41 5.31 6.46
CA GLU A 235 15.94 4.68 5.22
C GLU A 235 15.32 5.71 4.27
N ILE A 236 14.53 6.64 4.80
CA ILE A 236 13.88 7.70 4.03
C ILE A 236 14.91 8.68 3.46
N ILE A 237 15.88 9.09 4.28
CA ILE A 237 16.95 10.00 3.87
C ILE A 237 17.76 9.40 2.71
N GLU A 238 18.11 8.13 2.78
CA GLU A 238 18.85 7.43 1.73
C GLU A 238 18.05 7.22 0.42
N LEU A 239 16.73 7.36 0.47
CA LEU A 239 15.86 7.27 -0.70
C LEU A 239 15.32 8.64 -1.17
N ALA A 240 15.85 9.74 -0.64
CA ALA A 240 15.48 11.09 -1.07
C ALA A 240 15.72 11.28 -2.58
N GLY A 241 14.69 11.69 -3.29
CA GLY A 241 14.68 11.76 -4.77
C GLY A 241 13.93 10.59 -5.43
N CYS A 242 13.53 9.57 -4.68
CA CYS A 242 12.58 8.56 -5.17
C CYS A 242 11.29 9.23 -5.68
N ASP A 243 10.60 8.63 -6.62
CA ASP A 243 9.37 9.20 -7.18
C ASP A 243 8.36 9.53 -6.08
N LEU A 244 8.09 8.56 -5.21
CA LEU A 244 7.24 8.73 -4.02
C LEU A 244 7.83 7.93 -2.85
N LEU A 245 7.48 8.32 -1.63
CA LEU A 245 7.71 7.55 -0.41
C LEU A 245 6.44 7.59 0.44
N THR A 246 5.89 6.44 0.78
CA THR A 246 4.76 6.36 1.69
C THR A 246 5.26 6.10 3.10
N ILE A 247 4.99 7.05 3.98
CA ILE A 247 5.65 7.20 5.28
C ILE A 247 4.57 7.24 6.37
N SER A 248 4.81 6.52 7.48
CA SER A 248 3.93 6.59 8.64
C SER A 248 3.89 7.98 9.27
N PRO A 249 2.79 8.38 9.92
CA PRO A 249 2.69 9.67 10.60
C PRO A 249 3.82 9.92 11.59
N LYS A 250 4.22 8.90 12.36
CA LYS A 250 5.32 8.99 13.33
C LYS A 250 6.64 9.41 12.67
N LEU A 251 7.01 8.78 11.57
CA LEU A 251 8.25 9.10 10.86
C LEU A 251 8.15 10.44 10.13
N LEU A 252 6.96 10.84 9.66
CA LEU A 252 6.74 12.19 9.12
C LEU A 252 6.93 13.26 10.17
N GLU A 253 6.44 13.04 11.38
CA GLU A 253 6.64 13.96 12.52
C GLU A 253 8.14 14.06 12.89
N GLU A 254 8.87 12.94 12.93
CA GLU A 254 10.32 12.95 13.17
C GLU A 254 11.08 13.75 12.11
N LEU A 255 10.74 13.59 10.84
CA LEU A 255 11.36 14.36 9.74
C LEU A 255 11.02 15.86 9.82
N ASP A 256 9.82 16.20 10.26
CA ASP A 256 9.38 17.59 10.41
C ASP A 256 9.99 18.27 11.65
N ALA A 257 10.33 17.49 12.66
CA ALA A 257 11.02 17.96 13.86
C ALA A 257 12.55 18.04 13.72
N THR A 258 13.13 17.52 12.61
CA THR A 258 14.57 17.46 12.40
C THR A 258 15.01 18.51 11.39
N GLU A 259 15.86 19.43 11.82
CA GLU A 259 16.55 20.40 10.97
C GLU A 259 17.87 19.82 10.44
N GLY A 260 18.29 20.24 9.26
CA GLY A 260 19.54 19.79 8.66
C GLY A 260 19.55 19.95 7.15
N THR A 261 20.52 19.35 6.49
CA THR A 261 20.60 19.31 5.03
C THR A 261 20.21 17.93 4.53
N LEU A 262 19.25 17.87 3.61
CA LEU A 262 18.85 16.66 2.93
C LEU A 262 19.41 16.67 1.50
N GLU A 263 20.28 15.74 1.21
CA GLU A 263 20.83 15.57 -0.13
C GLU A 263 19.96 14.63 -0.97
N ARG A 264 19.80 14.94 -2.26
CA ARG A 264 19.19 14.00 -3.21
C ARG A 264 20.11 12.78 -3.39
N LYS A 265 19.60 11.60 -3.11
CA LYS A 265 20.28 10.32 -3.28
C LYS A 265 19.93 9.65 -4.61
N LEU A 266 18.67 9.65 -4.97
CA LEU A 266 18.16 9.09 -6.21
C LEU A 266 17.97 10.18 -7.26
N ASP A 267 18.62 10.00 -8.41
CA ASP A 267 18.64 10.95 -9.50
C ASP A 267 18.50 10.22 -10.84
N PRO A 268 17.52 10.57 -11.69
CA PRO A 268 17.27 9.88 -12.95
C PRO A 268 18.46 9.94 -13.91
N GLU A 269 19.20 11.05 -13.94
CA GLU A 269 20.33 11.20 -14.87
C GLU A 269 21.52 10.32 -14.45
N LYS A 270 21.77 10.21 -13.15
CA LYS A 270 22.75 9.27 -12.62
C LYS A 270 22.39 7.82 -12.93
N SER A 271 21.11 7.47 -12.77
CA SER A 271 20.61 6.11 -13.07
C SER A 271 20.80 5.75 -14.54
N LYS A 272 20.49 6.68 -15.47
CA LYS A 272 20.66 6.48 -16.91
C LYS A 272 22.11 6.21 -17.31
N SER A 273 23.09 6.76 -16.60
CA SER A 273 24.51 6.59 -16.89
C SER A 273 25.10 5.26 -16.40
N GLN A 274 24.37 4.52 -15.55
CA GLN A 274 24.86 3.25 -15.00
C GLN A 274 24.89 2.13 -16.04
N GLN A 275 25.81 1.19 -15.84
CA GLN A 275 25.89 -0.05 -16.62
C GLN A 275 24.96 -1.09 -15.99
N ILE A 276 23.76 -1.20 -16.52
CA ILE A 276 22.74 -2.14 -16.06
C ILE A 276 22.29 -2.99 -17.25
N GLU A 277 22.29 -4.31 -17.08
CA GLU A 277 21.79 -5.24 -18.07
C GLU A 277 20.26 -5.31 -18.03
N LYS A 278 19.61 -5.26 -19.21
CA LYS A 278 18.18 -5.41 -19.31
C LYS A 278 17.79 -6.88 -19.21
N LEU A 279 16.84 -7.17 -18.31
CA LEU A 279 16.31 -8.51 -18.12
C LEU A 279 14.95 -8.67 -18.83
N THR A 280 14.66 -9.87 -19.30
CA THR A 280 13.35 -10.27 -19.79
C THR A 280 12.72 -11.21 -18.77
N ILE A 281 11.54 -10.85 -18.26
CA ILE A 281 10.85 -11.61 -17.22
C ILE A 281 9.54 -12.17 -17.77
N ASP A 282 9.57 -13.43 -18.22
CA ASP A 282 8.36 -14.23 -18.45
C ASP A 282 7.98 -14.98 -17.16
N GLU A 283 6.88 -15.74 -17.19
CA GLU A 283 6.39 -16.46 -16.01
C GLU A 283 7.43 -17.44 -15.46
N ALA A 284 8.06 -18.22 -16.32
CA ALA A 284 9.06 -19.21 -15.91
C ALA A 284 10.29 -18.53 -15.29
N THR A 285 10.74 -17.43 -15.86
CA THR A 285 11.86 -16.63 -15.31
C THR A 285 11.47 -15.98 -13.99
N PHE A 286 10.25 -15.44 -13.88
CA PHE A 286 9.73 -14.88 -12.64
C PHE A 286 9.75 -15.92 -11.52
N GLU A 287 9.16 -17.08 -11.72
CA GLU A 287 9.12 -18.16 -10.72
C GLU A 287 10.52 -18.63 -10.32
N LYS A 288 11.40 -18.84 -11.30
CA LYS A 288 12.80 -19.24 -11.04
C LYS A 288 13.54 -18.20 -10.19
N MET A 289 13.41 -16.92 -10.52
CA MET A 289 14.06 -15.85 -9.76
C MET A 289 13.44 -15.70 -8.36
N HIS A 290 12.12 -15.90 -8.25
CA HIS A 290 11.41 -15.84 -6.98
C HIS A 290 11.83 -16.97 -6.03
N GLU A 291 11.95 -18.19 -6.53
CA GLU A 291 12.46 -19.33 -5.76
C GLU A 291 13.91 -19.15 -5.32
N ALA A 292 14.74 -18.53 -6.15
CA ALA A 292 16.14 -18.24 -5.86
C ALA A 292 16.34 -17.11 -4.83
N ASP A 293 15.43 -16.19 -4.73
CA ASP A 293 15.45 -15.07 -3.78
C ASP A 293 14.67 -15.43 -2.50
N ARG A 294 15.36 -16.05 -1.55
CA ARG A 294 14.77 -16.49 -0.27
C ARG A 294 14.07 -15.35 0.46
N MET A 295 14.65 -14.17 0.47
CA MET A 295 14.06 -13.00 1.15
C MET A 295 12.74 -12.61 0.48
N ALA A 296 12.71 -12.45 -0.84
CA ALA A 296 11.50 -12.09 -1.57
C ALA A 296 10.41 -13.16 -1.43
N HIS A 297 10.78 -14.43 -1.53
CA HIS A 297 9.88 -15.56 -1.37
C HIS A 297 9.23 -15.57 0.02
N ASP A 298 10.05 -15.50 1.09
CA ASP A 298 9.58 -15.52 2.46
C ASP A 298 8.70 -14.32 2.78
N LYS A 299 9.10 -13.12 2.36
CA LYS A 299 8.39 -11.89 2.69
C LYS A 299 7.09 -11.71 1.91
N LEU A 300 7.01 -12.16 0.66
CA LEU A 300 5.75 -12.17 -0.08
C LEU A 300 4.73 -13.10 0.59
N LYS A 301 5.13 -14.31 0.92
CA LYS A 301 4.28 -15.28 1.62
C LYS A 301 3.80 -14.74 2.97
N GLU A 302 4.73 -14.29 3.81
CA GLU A 302 4.44 -13.71 5.13
C GLU A 302 3.50 -12.49 5.02
N GLY A 303 3.71 -11.64 4.01
CA GLY A 303 2.89 -10.45 3.77
C GLY A 303 1.45 -10.80 3.38
N ILE A 304 1.26 -11.78 2.48
CA ILE A 304 -0.08 -12.26 2.09
C ILE A 304 -0.79 -12.90 3.28
N GLU A 305 -0.11 -13.75 4.04
CA GLU A 305 -0.66 -14.39 5.23
C GLU A 305 -1.05 -13.34 6.30
N GLY A 306 -0.18 -12.36 6.54
CA GLY A 306 -0.43 -11.29 7.50
C GLY A 306 -1.61 -10.39 7.12
N PHE A 307 -1.74 -10.01 5.85
CA PHE A 307 -2.87 -9.23 5.38
C PHE A 307 -4.17 -10.05 5.37
N SER A 308 -4.11 -11.32 5.01
CA SER A 308 -5.26 -12.23 5.08
C SER A 308 -5.77 -12.36 6.52
N LYS A 309 -4.87 -12.50 7.48
CA LYS A 309 -5.22 -12.56 8.91
C LYS A 309 -5.82 -11.24 9.41
N ALA A 310 -5.29 -10.09 8.97
CA ALA A 310 -5.86 -8.80 9.31
C ALA A 310 -7.28 -8.63 8.77
N LEU A 311 -7.56 -9.13 7.56
CA LEU A 311 -8.91 -9.16 6.99
C LEU A 311 -9.86 -10.03 7.80
N GLU A 312 -9.45 -11.22 8.21
CA GLU A 312 -10.24 -12.10 9.06
C GLU A 312 -10.57 -11.45 10.41
N GLN A 313 -9.61 -10.77 11.01
CA GLN A 313 -9.81 -10.01 12.25
C GLN A 313 -10.82 -8.89 12.06
N LEU A 314 -10.76 -8.17 10.95
CA LEU A 314 -11.72 -7.10 10.64
C LEU A 314 -13.12 -7.67 10.39
N GLU A 315 -13.24 -8.76 9.64
CA GLU A 315 -14.53 -9.43 9.42
C GLU A 315 -15.16 -9.89 10.74
N GLN A 316 -14.37 -10.45 11.67
CA GLN A 316 -14.85 -10.83 13.00
C GLN A 316 -15.28 -9.62 13.85
N LEU A 317 -14.56 -8.50 13.75
CA LEU A 317 -14.93 -7.26 14.41
C LEU A 317 -16.25 -6.73 13.86
N LEU A 318 -16.42 -6.73 12.55
CA LEU A 318 -17.63 -6.28 11.88
C LEU A 318 -18.83 -7.18 12.22
N SER A 319 -18.66 -8.51 12.26
CA SER A 319 -19.71 -9.44 12.67
C SER A 319 -20.16 -9.20 14.11
N ARG A 320 -19.23 -9.02 15.03
CA ARG A 320 -19.59 -8.70 16.43
C ARG A 320 -20.34 -7.36 16.53
N ARG A 321 -19.87 -6.35 15.80
CA ARG A 321 -20.51 -5.04 15.80
C ARG A 321 -21.91 -5.08 15.21
N LEU A 322 -22.12 -5.86 14.16
CA LEU A 322 -23.44 -6.08 13.57
C LEU A 322 -24.40 -6.67 14.60
N SER A 323 -23.99 -7.74 15.30
CA SER A 323 -24.80 -8.37 16.36
C SER A 323 -25.16 -7.40 17.49
N GLU A 324 -24.26 -6.50 17.88
CA GLU A 324 -24.54 -5.44 18.87
C GLU A 324 -25.57 -4.43 18.39
N LEU A 325 -25.49 -4.04 17.10
CA LEU A 325 -26.45 -3.11 16.50
C LEU A 325 -27.84 -3.75 16.41
N GLU A 326 -27.93 -5.00 16.02
CA GLU A 326 -29.19 -5.76 15.94
C GLU A 326 -29.84 -5.99 17.33
N ALA A 327 -29.02 -6.15 18.36
CA ALA A 327 -29.50 -6.26 19.75
C ALA A 327 -29.97 -4.93 20.34
N GLY A 328 -29.82 -3.80 19.65
CA GLY A 328 -30.25 -2.48 20.10
C GLY A 328 -29.45 -1.89 21.27
N SER A 329 -28.26 -2.42 21.55
CA SER A 329 -27.42 -2.00 22.66
C SER A 329 -25.93 -1.83 22.24
N PRO A 330 -25.65 -1.01 21.22
CA PRO A 330 -24.28 -0.86 20.75
C PRO A 330 -23.42 -0.16 21.80
N LYS A 331 -22.32 -0.78 22.22
CA LYS A 331 -21.27 -0.13 23.00
C LYS A 331 -20.44 0.81 22.11
N PRO A 332 -19.81 1.84 22.68
CA PRO A 332 -18.86 2.64 21.91
C PRO A 332 -17.76 1.76 21.28
N VAL A 333 -17.43 1.99 20.00
CA VAL A 333 -16.31 1.31 19.34
C VAL A 333 -15.02 1.59 20.13
N GLY A 334 -14.22 0.55 20.38
CA GLY A 334 -12.98 0.67 21.16
C GLY A 334 -13.11 0.53 22.69
N ALA A 335 -14.29 0.26 23.22
CA ALA A 335 -14.52 0.04 24.66
C ALA A 335 -14.29 -1.43 25.05
N HIS A 336 -13.07 -1.94 24.88
CA HIS A 336 -12.67 -3.29 25.32
C HIS A 336 -11.51 -3.24 26.31
#